data_fd640aaaeb8e14b7c953f207ad26e6de
#
_entry.id   fd640aaaeb8e14b7c953f207ad26e6de
#
_cell.length_a   1.000
_cell.length_b   1.000
_cell.length_c   1.000
_cell.angle_alpha   90.00
_cell.angle_beta   90.00
_cell.angle_gamma   90.00
#
_symmetry.space_group_name_H-M   'P 1'
#
loop_
_entity.id
_entity.type
_entity.pdbx_description
1 polymer ?
#
loop_
_entity_poly.entity_id
_entity_poly.type
_entity_poly.pdbx_seq_one_letter_code
_entity_poly.pdbx_strand_id
1 'polypeptide(L)' 'MKKIKFVVKVNRSGFRVPEYVQRIDRTPVQMTTNRKRALVMGRFTAEDVVKSIQTLQCIPELASVEVTA' A
#
# COMPACT_ATOMS: atom_id res chain seq x y z
N MET A 1 17.86 1.62 -15.67
CA MET A 1 16.48 1.89 -16.11
C MET A 1 15.58 2.17 -14.93
N LYS A 2 14.65 3.10 -15.11
CA LYS A 2 13.64 3.37 -14.10
C LYS A 2 12.45 2.45 -14.32
N LYS A 3 11.96 1.86 -13.25
CA LYS A 3 10.75 1.04 -13.28
C LYS A 3 9.68 1.68 -12.41
N ILE A 4 8.44 1.59 -12.85
CA ILE A 4 7.33 2.07 -12.05
C ILE A 4 6.80 0.90 -11.23
N LYS A 5 6.79 1.09 -9.92
CA LYS A 5 6.22 0.15 -8.96
C LYS A 5 5.12 0.85 -8.19
N PHE A 6 4.47 0.13 -7.31
CA PHE A 6 3.33 0.65 -6.58
C PHE A 6 3.47 0.38 -5.09
N VAL A 7 2.95 1.30 -4.30
CA VAL A 7 2.71 1.10 -2.88
C VAL A 7 1.21 1.25 -2.65
N VAL A 8 0.70 0.59 -1.64
CA VAL A 8 -0.72 0.70 -1.28
C VAL A 8 -0.85 1.68 -0.13
N LYS A 9 -1.53 2.79 -0.40
CA LYS A 9 -1.83 3.81 0.58
C LYS A 9 -3.25 3.58 1.08
N VAL A 10 -3.42 3.56 2.39
CA VAL A 10 -4.72 3.27 3.01
C VAL A 10 -5.19 4.48 3.79
N ASN A 11 -6.38 4.96 3.44
CA ASN A 11 -7.05 6.01 4.18
C ASN A 11 -8.12 5.36 5.06
N ARG A 12 -8.01 5.53 6.37
CA ARG A 12 -9.00 5.02 7.31
C ARG A 12 -9.88 6.14 7.81
N SER A 13 -11.17 5.83 7.98
CA SER A 13 -12.11 6.77 8.55
C SER A 13 -11.67 7.18 9.96
N GLY A 14 -11.61 8.49 10.20
CA GLY A 14 -11.20 9.03 11.50
C GLY A 14 -9.70 9.23 11.68
N PHE A 15 -8.86 8.80 10.74
CA PHE A 15 -7.42 9.02 10.80
C PHE A 15 -7.00 10.15 9.86
N ARG A 16 -6.18 11.06 10.38
CA ARG A 16 -5.68 12.20 9.61
C ARG A 16 -4.53 11.84 8.70
N VAL A 17 -3.72 10.86 9.10
CA VAL A 17 -2.52 10.47 8.38
C VAL A 17 -2.79 9.15 7.67
N PRO A 18 -2.50 9.05 6.36
CA PRO A 18 -2.67 7.80 5.66
C PRO A 18 -1.64 6.77 6.13
N GLU A 19 -2.03 5.51 6.06
CA GLU A 19 -1.13 4.40 6.32
C GLU A 19 -0.73 3.75 5.01
N TYR A 20 0.40 3.07 5.01
CA TYR A 20 0.90 2.32 3.86
C TYR A 20 1.05 0.86 4.25
N VAL A 21 0.78 -0.03 3.32
CA VAL A 21 1.03 -1.46 3.54
C VAL A 21 2.53 -1.70 3.64
N GLN A 22 2.95 -2.31 4.72
CA GLN A 22 4.37 -2.59 4.98
C GLN A 22 4.72 -4.05 4.68
N ARG A 23 3.86 -4.99 5.07
CA ARG A 23 4.08 -6.42 4.84
C ARG A 23 2.76 -7.10 4.53
N ILE A 24 2.82 -8.07 3.62
CA ILE A 24 1.64 -8.84 3.20
C ILE A 24 1.80 -10.34 3.43
N ASP A 25 2.95 -10.77 3.92
CA ASP A 25 3.26 -12.17 4.17
C ASP A 25 2.63 -12.71 5.46
N ARG A 26 1.93 -11.86 6.19
CA ARG A 26 1.26 -12.23 7.44
C ARG A 26 -0.16 -11.67 7.47
N THR A 27 -1.01 -12.34 8.22
CA THR A 27 -2.38 -11.89 8.48
C THR A 27 -2.52 -11.54 9.95
N PRO A 28 -2.98 -10.33 10.31
CA PRO A 28 -3.40 -9.24 9.40
C PRO A 28 -2.22 -8.56 8.72
N VAL A 29 -2.52 -7.89 7.60
CA VAL A 29 -1.53 -7.11 6.87
C VAL A 29 -0.97 -6.01 7.76
N GLN A 30 0.35 -5.91 7.83
CA GLN A 30 1.00 -4.87 8.61
C GLN A 30 1.05 -3.56 7.84
N MET A 31 0.78 -2.47 8.56
CA MET A 31 0.77 -1.13 7.99
C MET A 31 1.70 -0.21 8.74
N THR A 32 2.12 0.87 8.07
CA THR A 32 3.02 1.86 8.64
C THR A 32 2.60 3.25 8.18
N THR A 33 2.83 4.25 9.01
CA THR A 33 2.64 5.64 8.61
C THR A 33 3.87 6.20 7.90
N ASN A 34 4.97 5.48 7.90
CA ASN A 34 6.21 5.91 7.28
C ASN A 34 6.25 5.44 5.82
N ARG A 35 6.13 6.39 4.90
CA ARG A 35 6.14 6.11 3.45
C ARG A 35 7.41 5.38 3.01
N LYS A 36 8.54 5.64 3.66
CA LYS A 36 9.81 5.00 3.31
C LYS A 36 9.83 3.51 3.62
N ARG A 37 8.97 3.07 4.53
CA ARG A 37 8.83 1.66 4.90
C ARG A 37 7.71 0.96 4.14
N ALA A 38 7.00 1.67 3.28
CA ALA A 38 5.94 1.08 2.47
C ALA A 38 6.50 -0.02 1.57
N LEU A 39 5.78 -1.12 1.48
CA LEU A 39 6.17 -2.23 0.61
C LEU A 39 5.99 -1.83 -0.85
N VAL A 40 7.07 -1.88 -1.61
CA VAL A 40 7.04 -1.64 -3.04
C VAL A 40 6.69 -2.95 -3.74
N MET A 41 5.67 -2.92 -4.59
CA MET A 41 5.17 -4.13 -5.23
C MET A 41 4.76 -3.85 -6.68
N GLY A 42 4.64 -4.91 -7.47
CA GLY A 42 4.15 -4.80 -8.83
C GLY A 42 2.66 -4.47 -8.86
N ARG A 43 2.18 -4.01 -10.02
CA ARG A 43 0.79 -3.55 -10.16
C ARG A 43 -0.23 -4.62 -9.77
N PHE A 44 -0.05 -5.84 -10.27
CA PHE A 44 -1.02 -6.91 -10.01
C PHE A 44 -1.08 -7.28 -8.52
N THR A 45 0.08 -7.36 -7.88
CA THR A 45 0.16 -7.63 -6.44
C THR A 45 -0.51 -6.51 -5.66
N ALA A 46 -0.25 -5.26 -6.05
CA ALA A 46 -0.84 -4.11 -5.38
C ALA A 46 -2.37 -4.11 -5.52
N GLU A 47 -2.87 -4.44 -6.71
CA GLU A 47 -4.32 -4.53 -6.92
C GLU A 47 -4.97 -5.62 -6.07
N ASP A 48 -4.31 -6.77 -5.93
CA ASP A 48 -4.79 -7.84 -5.07
C ASP A 48 -4.84 -7.40 -3.61
N VAL A 49 -3.82 -6.70 -3.14
CA VAL A 49 -3.79 -6.15 -1.78
C VAL A 49 -4.94 -5.16 -1.57
N VAL A 50 -5.16 -4.27 -2.53
CA VAL A 50 -6.26 -3.31 -2.47
C VAL A 50 -7.60 -4.05 -2.30
N LYS A 51 -7.83 -5.08 -3.10
CA LYS A 51 -9.08 -5.86 -3.00
C LYS A 51 -9.22 -6.56 -1.66
N SER A 52 -8.12 -7.06 -1.10
CA SER A 52 -8.17 -7.84 0.14
C SER A 52 -8.41 -6.99 1.38
N ILE A 53 -8.00 -5.72 1.36
CA ILE A 53 -8.11 -4.84 2.52
C ILE A 53 -9.20 -3.78 2.37
N GLN A 54 -9.87 -3.71 1.22
CA GLN A 54 -10.92 -2.72 1.00
C GLN A 54 -12.15 -3.03 1.86
N THR A 55 -12.53 -2.07 2.68
CA THR A 55 -13.73 -2.14 3.53
C THR A 55 -14.42 -0.78 3.51
N LEU A 56 -15.57 -0.69 4.19
CA LEU A 56 -16.29 0.58 4.32
C LEU A 56 -15.49 1.63 5.09
N GLN A 57 -14.57 1.20 5.96
CA GLN A 57 -13.77 2.11 6.80
C GLN A 57 -12.35 2.28 6.30
N CYS A 58 -11.91 1.42 5.39
CA CYS A 58 -10.56 1.46 4.81
C CYS A 58 -10.67 1.64 3.31
N ILE A 59 -10.10 2.73 2.80
CA ILE A 59 -10.10 3.03 1.38
C ILE A 59 -8.66 2.96 0.89
N PRO A 60 -8.24 1.79 0.34
CA PRO A 60 -6.89 1.66 -0.20
C PRO A 60 -6.78 2.30 -1.59
N GLU A 61 -5.61 2.87 -1.85
CA GLU A 61 -5.30 3.49 -3.14
C GLU A 61 -3.95 3.01 -3.61
N LEU A 62 -3.79 2.92 -4.93
CA LEU A 62 -2.49 2.64 -5.52
C LEU A 62 -1.74 3.95 -5.70
N ALA A 63 -0.51 4.00 -5.19
CA ALA A 63 0.38 5.12 -5.41
C ALA A 63 1.60 4.62 -6.19
N SER A 64 1.87 5.25 -7.32
CA SER A 64 3.02 4.88 -8.14
C SER A 64 4.30 5.46 -7.59
N VAL A 65 5.38 4.68 -7.67
CA VAL A 65 6.71 5.13 -7.27
C VAL A 65 7.71 4.72 -8.35
N GLU A 66 8.70 5.56 -8.61
CA GLU A 66 9.78 5.22 -9.51
C GLU A 66 10.89 4.52 -8.74
N VAL A 67 11.35 3.41 -9.27
CA VAL A 67 12.44 2.64 -8.70
C VAL A 67 13.55 2.54 -9.73
N THR A 68 14.75 2.89 -9.33
CA THR A 68 15.92 2.70 -10.18
C THR A 68 16.34 1.24 -10.11
N ALA A 69 16.34 0.61 -11.26
CA ALA A 69 16.72 -0.80 -11.37
C ALA A 69 18.21 -0.94 -11.66
#